data_2046e1a794d968b61c6941b29d41b284
#
_entry.id   2046e1a794d968b61c6941b29d41b284
#
_cell.length_a   1.000
_cell.length_b   1.000
_cell.length_c   1.000
_cell.angle_alpha   90.00
_cell.angle_beta   90.00
_cell.angle_gamma   90.00
#
_symmetry.space_group_name_H-M   'P 1'
#
loop_
_entity.id
_entity.type
_entity.pdbx_description
1 polymer ?
#
loop_
_entity_poly.entity_id
_entity_poly.type
_entity_poly.pdbx_seq_one_letter_code
_entity_poly.pdbx_strand_id
1 'polypeptide(L)'
;MEIAICLLTTEPNHLEEWLDHHINKGFKDFIIFRDRFDFLYGEKYQNVNIIDEYIETPNEVRFQMDLYLKVCKKHKYDYILFIDSDEYLELSEEYSSIQDFIEKFKEKHSNFDGIGINWRMYGNNDIIKTRNSVDSYIKYYRDDHIKTLVDPSKVKIFMDPHLPILNNKSHILNEKGEKITTPIKTHSSNSIWIKHLWTRSLEEWKIKVQRRGWYQFYDRKMEQFYEYNNKCIDI
;
A
#
# COMPACT_ATOMS: atom_id res chain seq x y z
N MET A 1 -12.44 15.82 -6.34
CA MET A 1 -11.09 15.22 -6.31
C MET A 1 -11.24 13.73 -6.53
N GLU A 2 -10.61 13.21 -7.58
CA GLU A 2 -10.65 11.78 -7.96
C GLU A 2 -9.37 11.09 -7.49
N ILE A 3 -9.50 10.10 -6.61
CA ILE A 3 -8.37 9.38 -6.00
C ILE A 3 -8.56 7.89 -6.26
N ALA A 4 -7.56 7.29 -6.90
CA ALA A 4 -7.53 5.85 -7.11
C ALA A 4 -6.51 5.17 -6.20
N ILE A 5 -6.69 3.87 -6.02
CA ILE A 5 -5.70 2.99 -5.39
C ILE A 5 -5.30 1.91 -6.39
N CYS A 6 -4.00 1.69 -6.54
CA CYS A 6 -3.44 0.71 -7.47
C CYS A 6 -2.82 -0.45 -6.70
N LEU A 7 -3.24 -1.66 -7.04
CA LEU A 7 -2.81 -2.92 -6.44
C LEU A 7 -2.28 -3.86 -7.51
N LEU A 8 -1.12 -4.46 -7.24
CA LEU A 8 -0.65 -5.65 -7.93
C LEU A 8 -0.62 -6.81 -6.92
N THR A 9 -1.37 -7.89 -7.17
CA THR A 9 -1.53 -8.96 -6.19
C THR A 9 -1.46 -10.37 -6.81
N THR A 10 -0.89 -11.29 -6.04
CA THR A 10 -0.93 -12.75 -6.27
C THR A 10 -1.82 -13.46 -5.24
N GLU A 11 -2.53 -12.71 -4.39
CA GLU A 11 -3.21 -13.25 -3.20
C GLU A 11 -4.73 -13.03 -3.28
N PRO A 12 -5.51 -14.02 -3.77
CA PRO A 12 -6.97 -13.88 -3.87
C PRO A 12 -7.68 -13.82 -2.51
N ASN A 13 -7.12 -14.48 -1.49
CA ASN A 13 -7.82 -14.73 -0.22
C ASN A 13 -8.10 -13.48 0.61
N HIS A 14 -7.37 -12.40 0.39
CA HIS A 14 -7.52 -11.15 1.14
C HIS A 14 -8.05 -9.99 0.30
N LEU A 15 -8.30 -10.21 -0.98
CA LEU A 15 -8.68 -9.14 -1.89
C LEU A 15 -10.03 -8.51 -1.51
N GLU A 16 -10.99 -9.31 -1.07
CA GLU A 16 -12.31 -8.81 -0.64
C GLU A 16 -12.20 -7.95 0.62
N GLU A 17 -11.48 -8.41 1.65
CA GLU A 17 -11.23 -7.64 2.87
C GLU A 17 -10.44 -6.36 2.59
N TRP A 18 -9.45 -6.45 1.70
CA TRP A 18 -8.64 -5.31 1.29
C TRP A 18 -9.48 -4.25 0.57
N LEU A 19 -10.40 -4.66 -0.32
CA LEU A 19 -11.35 -3.76 -0.98
C LEU A 19 -12.27 -3.09 0.02
N ASP A 20 -12.93 -3.88 0.88
CA ASP A 20 -13.88 -3.38 1.89
C ASP A 20 -13.19 -2.35 2.80
N HIS A 21 -11.97 -2.64 3.24
CA HIS A 21 -11.18 -1.71 4.05
C HIS A 21 -10.97 -0.37 3.36
N HIS A 22 -10.49 -0.38 2.10
CA HIS A 22 -10.18 0.87 1.40
C HIS A 22 -11.43 1.62 0.94
N ILE A 23 -12.54 0.92 0.64
CA ILE A 23 -13.84 1.56 0.41
C ILE A 23 -14.27 2.31 1.67
N ASN A 24 -14.10 1.74 2.86
CA ASN A 24 -14.40 2.40 4.14
C ASN A 24 -13.49 3.60 4.42
N LYS A 25 -12.30 3.67 3.82
CA LYS A 25 -11.42 4.85 3.89
C LYS A 25 -11.74 5.91 2.81
N GLY A 26 -12.79 5.68 2.00
CA GLY A 26 -13.31 6.64 1.03
C GLY A 26 -12.86 6.43 -0.42
N PHE A 27 -12.08 5.38 -0.73
CA PHE A 27 -11.74 5.07 -2.11
C PHE A 27 -12.96 4.56 -2.88
N LYS A 28 -13.11 5.02 -4.12
CA LYS A 28 -14.17 4.60 -5.05
C LYS A 28 -13.62 4.04 -6.35
N ASP A 29 -12.33 4.28 -6.61
CA ASP A 29 -11.65 3.91 -7.84
C ASP A 29 -10.47 3.00 -7.52
N PHE A 30 -10.49 1.81 -8.12
CA PHE A 30 -9.52 0.76 -7.92
C PHE A 30 -8.92 0.33 -9.25
N ILE A 31 -7.59 0.20 -9.32
CA ILE A 31 -6.86 -0.35 -10.45
C ILE A 31 -6.16 -1.60 -9.94
N ILE A 32 -6.66 -2.77 -10.32
CA ILE A 32 -6.23 -4.06 -9.75
C ILE A 32 -5.62 -4.92 -10.85
N PHE A 33 -4.37 -5.33 -10.64
CA PHE A 33 -3.68 -6.31 -11.46
C PHE A 33 -3.60 -7.63 -10.70
N ARG A 34 -4.32 -8.63 -11.19
CA ARG A 34 -4.37 -9.99 -10.63
C ARG A 34 -3.37 -10.88 -11.35
N ASP A 35 -2.36 -11.33 -10.65
CA ASP A 35 -1.37 -12.22 -11.22
C ASP A 35 -1.75 -13.69 -11.02
N ARG A 36 -2.15 -14.33 -12.12
CA ARG A 36 -2.39 -15.77 -12.22
C ARG A 36 -3.50 -16.32 -11.33
N PHE A 37 -4.52 -15.54 -11.05
CA PHE A 37 -5.74 -16.04 -10.39
C PHE A 37 -6.98 -15.34 -10.91
N ASP A 38 -8.13 -16.05 -10.84
CA ASP A 38 -9.43 -15.50 -11.15
C ASP A 38 -10.12 -15.00 -9.88
N PHE A 39 -10.86 -13.92 -10.00
CA PHE A 39 -11.64 -13.35 -8.92
C PHE A 39 -12.97 -12.81 -9.44
N LEU A 40 -14.06 -13.10 -8.74
CA LEU A 40 -15.37 -12.60 -9.07
C LEU A 40 -15.80 -11.57 -8.02
N TYR A 41 -15.99 -10.35 -8.45
CA TYR A 41 -16.47 -9.27 -7.60
C TYR A 41 -17.96 -9.45 -7.31
N GLY A 42 -18.32 -9.47 -6.01
CA GLY A 42 -19.71 -9.56 -5.59
C GLY A 42 -20.51 -8.30 -5.93
N GLU A 43 -21.86 -8.45 -5.90
CA GLU A 43 -22.79 -7.34 -6.17
C GLU A 43 -22.60 -6.11 -5.28
N LYS A 44 -22.01 -6.28 -4.09
CA LYS A 44 -21.70 -5.18 -3.16
C LYS A 44 -20.73 -4.15 -3.74
N TYR A 45 -19.98 -4.50 -4.79
CA TYR A 45 -19.03 -3.58 -5.47
C TYR A 45 -19.60 -2.86 -6.70
N GLN A 46 -20.89 -3.01 -7.00
CA GLN A 46 -21.53 -2.40 -8.18
C GLN A 46 -21.42 -0.85 -8.23
N ASN A 47 -21.22 -0.19 -7.07
CA ASN A 47 -21.05 1.27 -6.96
C ASN A 47 -19.58 1.69 -6.86
N VAL A 48 -18.65 0.78 -7.08
CA VAL A 48 -17.20 0.99 -7.03
C VAL A 48 -16.65 0.84 -8.45
N ASN A 49 -15.81 1.77 -8.87
CA ASN A 49 -15.15 1.68 -10.16
C ASN A 49 -13.91 0.79 -10.04
N ILE A 50 -13.98 -0.43 -10.56
CA ILE A 50 -12.87 -1.39 -10.54
C ILE A 50 -12.37 -1.62 -11.96
N ILE A 51 -11.17 -1.14 -12.24
CA ILE A 51 -10.40 -1.50 -13.43
C ILE A 51 -9.57 -2.72 -13.07
N ASP A 52 -9.96 -3.88 -13.59
CA ASP A 52 -9.39 -5.17 -13.24
C ASP A 52 -8.70 -5.79 -14.46
N GLU A 53 -7.42 -6.12 -14.33
CA GLU A 53 -6.64 -6.75 -15.39
C GLU A 53 -6.02 -8.07 -14.86
N TYR A 54 -6.30 -9.18 -15.56
CA TYR A 54 -5.53 -10.43 -15.36
C TYR A 54 -4.18 -10.28 -16.02
N ILE A 55 -3.13 -10.65 -15.32
CA ILE A 55 -1.77 -10.61 -15.84
C ILE A 55 -1.00 -11.89 -15.51
N GLU A 56 0.02 -12.15 -16.28
CA GLU A 56 1.04 -13.13 -15.98
C GLU A 56 2.38 -12.40 -15.90
N THR A 57 2.81 -12.15 -14.65
CA THR A 57 4.04 -11.40 -14.47
C THR A 57 5.25 -12.17 -14.94
N PRO A 58 6.09 -11.52 -15.75
CA PRO A 58 7.41 -12.03 -16.04
C PRO A 58 8.30 -11.97 -14.80
N ASN A 59 9.28 -12.86 -14.68
CA ASN A 59 10.28 -12.82 -13.61
C ASN A 59 11.29 -11.67 -13.81
N GLU A 60 10.77 -10.45 -13.97
CA GLU A 60 11.59 -9.26 -14.20
C GLU A 60 11.48 -8.30 -13.01
N VAL A 61 12.64 -7.93 -12.45
CA VAL A 61 12.74 -7.04 -11.27
C VAL A 61 12.03 -5.71 -11.48
N ARG A 62 11.98 -5.20 -12.71
CA ARG A 62 11.38 -3.89 -13.03
C ARG A 62 9.90 -3.92 -13.35
N PHE A 63 9.30 -5.08 -13.49
CA PHE A 63 7.93 -5.21 -13.99
C PHE A 63 6.93 -4.37 -13.18
N GLN A 64 6.98 -4.42 -11.85
CA GLN A 64 6.08 -3.63 -11.00
C GLN A 64 6.24 -2.12 -11.22
N MET A 65 7.47 -1.62 -11.33
CA MET A 65 7.75 -0.21 -11.56
C MET A 65 7.28 0.25 -12.94
N ASP A 66 7.50 -0.57 -13.96
CA ASP A 66 7.06 -0.27 -15.33
C ASP A 66 5.52 -0.31 -15.44
N LEU A 67 4.87 -1.23 -14.71
CA LEU A 67 3.42 -1.27 -14.58
C LEU A 67 2.87 -0.01 -13.90
N TYR A 68 3.44 0.42 -12.79
CA TYR A 68 3.05 1.65 -12.09
C TYR A 68 3.22 2.89 -12.98
N LEU A 69 4.32 2.96 -13.73
CA LEU A 69 4.53 4.03 -14.70
C LEU A 69 3.50 4.00 -15.84
N LYS A 70 3.12 2.82 -16.32
CA LYS A 70 2.05 2.64 -17.32
C LYS A 70 0.71 3.14 -16.79
N VAL A 71 0.39 2.82 -15.52
CA VAL A 71 -0.82 3.30 -14.84
C VAL A 71 -0.85 4.83 -14.79
N CYS A 72 0.24 5.47 -14.37
CA CYS A 72 0.34 6.93 -14.32
C CYS A 72 0.13 7.59 -15.69
N LYS A 73 0.57 6.96 -16.77
CA LYS A 73 0.41 7.48 -18.14
C LYS A 73 -0.99 7.27 -18.71
N LYS A 74 -1.65 6.18 -18.32
CA LYS A 74 -2.96 5.76 -18.86
C LYS A 74 -4.13 6.46 -18.18
N HIS A 75 -4.04 6.68 -16.86
CA HIS A 75 -5.16 7.12 -16.03
C HIS A 75 -4.98 8.56 -15.52
N LYS A 76 -6.08 9.32 -15.53
CA LYS A 76 -6.11 10.74 -15.15
C LYS A 76 -6.88 10.91 -13.85
N TYR A 77 -6.23 10.56 -12.74
CA TYR A 77 -6.70 10.85 -11.39
C TYR A 77 -5.95 12.05 -10.82
N ASP A 78 -6.53 12.72 -9.83
CA ASP A 78 -5.81 13.75 -9.07
C ASP A 78 -4.66 13.12 -8.27
N TYR A 79 -4.91 11.93 -7.70
CA TYR A 79 -3.91 11.13 -6.99
C TYR A 79 -4.12 9.63 -7.19
N ILE A 80 -3.01 8.88 -7.18
CA ILE A 80 -3.01 7.41 -7.12
C ILE A 80 -2.15 6.96 -5.94
N LEU A 81 -2.69 6.09 -5.09
CA LEU A 81 -1.94 5.38 -4.06
C LEU A 81 -1.49 4.03 -4.59
N PHE A 82 -0.20 3.75 -4.55
CA PHE A 82 0.39 2.47 -4.95
C PHE A 82 0.77 1.66 -3.71
N ILE A 83 0.07 0.55 -3.46
CA ILE A 83 0.31 -0.33 -2.30
C ILE A 83 0.19 -1.81 -2.67
N ASP A 84 0.65 -2.67 -1.76
CA ASP A 84 0.64 -4.13 -1.90
C ASP A 84 -0.59 -4.75 -1.19
N SER A 85 -0.88 -6.04 -1.42
CA SER A 85 -2.07 -6.71 -0.88
C SER A 85 -2.04 -6.94 0.63
N ASP A 86 -0.88 -6.83 1.27
CA ASP A 86 -0.70 -6.90 2.72
C ASP A 86 -0.55 -5.51 3.37
N GLU A 87 -0.89 -4.46 2.64
CA GLU A 87 -0.86 -3.07 3.07
C GLU A 87 -2.26 -2.45 3.09
N TYR A 88 -2.58 -1.78 4.17
CA TYR A 88 -3.88 -1.16 4.43
C TYR A 88 -3.69 0.28 4.85
N LEU A 89 -4.33 1.22 4.12
CA LEU A 89 -4.28 2.63 4.50
C LEU A 89 -5.09 2.85 5.77
N GLU A 90 -4.50 3.55 6.73
CA GLU A 90 -5.16 3.98 7.95
C GLU A 90 -5.12 5.50 8.12
N LEU A 91 -6.16 6.01 8.73
CA LEU A 91 -6.32 7.42 9.08
C LEU A 91 -6.61 7.54 10.57
N SER A 92 -6.11 8.59 11.22
CA SER A 92 -6.54 8.91 12.58
C SER A 92 -8.02 9.34 12.60
N GLU A 93 -8.65 9.25 13.77
CA GLU A 93 -10.09 9.53 13.95
C GLU A 93 -10.51 10.96 13.56
N GLU A 94 -9.56 11.88 13.40
CA GLU A 94 -9.83 13.26 12.97
C GLU A 94 -10.19 13.38 11.48
N TYR A 95 -9.98 12.29 10.70
CA TYR A 95 -10.26 12.26 9.27
C TYR A 95 -11.30 11.21 8.93
N SER A 96 -12.37 11.65 8.29
CA SER A 96 -13.48 10.79 7.88
C SER A 96 -13.19 9.96 6.63
N SER A 97 -12.24 10.41 5.80
CA SER A 97 -11.84 9.74 4.55
C SER A 97 -10.49 10.25 4.06
N ILE A 98 -9.96 9.57 3.04
CA ILE A 98 -8.73 10.02 2.36
C ILE A 98 -8.92 11.39 1.69
N GLN A 99 -10.12 11.69 1.19
CA GLN A 99 -10.45 12.99 0.61
C GLN A 99 -10.38 14.08 1.68
N ASP A 100 -11.01 13.87 2.84
CA ASP A 100 -10.98 14.81 3.98
C ASP A 100 -9.54 15.06 4.45
N PHE A 101 -8.72 14.00 4.53
CA PHE A 101 -7.30 14.14 4.87
C PHE A 101 -6.56 15.04 3.87
N ILE A 102 -6.71 14.78 2.55
CA ILE A 102 -6.00 15.55 1.52
C ILE A 102 -6.48 17.01 1.48
N GLU A 103 -7.77 17.27 1.65
CA GLU A 103 -8.32 18.63 1.69
C GLU A 103 -7.71 19.43 2.85
N LYS A 104 -7.74 18.89 4.08
CA LYS A 104 -7.11 19.50 5.24
C LYS A 104 -5.59 19.64 5.12
N PHE A 105 -4.94 18.68 4.44
CA PHE A 105 -3.51 18.74 4.16
C PHE A 105 -3.17 19.86 3.18
N LYS A 106 -3.99 20.07 2.15
CA LYS A 106 -3.86 21.19 1.18
C LYS A 106 -4.02 22.56 1.82
N GLU A 107 -4.87 22.69 2.84
CA GLU A 107 -5.03 23.95 3.57
C GLU A 107 -3.75 24.35 4.33
N LYS A 108 -3.01 23.36 4.84
CA LYS A 108 -1.79 23.58 5.64
C LYS A 108 -0.53 23.65 4.77
N HIS A 109 -0.51 22.95 3.64
CA HIS A 109 0.69 22.77 2.82
C HIS A 109 0.37 23.07 1.36
N SER A 110 1.03 24.09 0.82
CA SER A 110 0.98 24.40 -0.61
C SER A 110 2.13 23.72 -1.38
N ASN A 111 1.94 23.50 -2.66
CA ASN A 111 3.01 23.04 -3.58
C ASN A 111 3.54 21.62 -3.28
N PHE A 112 2.66 20.64 -3.16
CA PHE A 112 3.04 19.23 -3.17
C PHE A 112 2.33 18.51 -4.31
N ASP A 113 2.96 17.46 -4.79
CA ASP A 113 2.46 16.60 -5.88
C ASP A 113 2.32 15.15 -5.40
N GLY A 114 2.62 14.89 -4.13
CA GLY A 114 2.41 13.59 -3.49
C GLY A 114 2.66 13.62 -1.99
N ILE A 115 2.18 12.57 -1.33
CA ILE A 115 2.30 12.37 0.11
C ILE A 115 2.96 11.01 0.33
N GLY A 116 4.09 10.98 1.02
CA GLY A 116 4.75 9.75 1.47
C GLY A 116 4.18 9.33 2.82
N ILE A 117 3.67 8.12 2.85
CA ILE A 117 2.93 7.55 3.98
C ILE A 117 3.77 6.44 4.60
N ASN A 118 4.20 6.61 5.85
CA ASN A 118 5.04 5.64 6.53
C ASN A 118 4.31 4.35 6.88
N TRP A 119 5.09 3.27 6.94
CA TRP A 119 4.62 2.00 7.46
C TRP A 119 4.54 1.99 8.99
N ARG A 120 3.53 1.29 9.48
CA ARG A 120 3.52 0.63 10.78
C ARG A 120 3.51 -0.86 10.50
N MET A 121 4.57 -1.55 10.91
CA MET A 121 4.72 -2.99 10.72
C MET A 121 3.98 -3.72 11.82
N TYR A 122 2.88 -4.38 11.48
CA TYR A 122 2.07 -5.12 12.45
C TYR A 122 2.53 -6.56 12.56
N GLY A 123 2.66 -7.02 13.81
CA GLY A 123 2.99 -8.40 14.14
C GLY A 123 1.78 -9.32 14.06
N ASN A 124 2.04 -10.62 14.12
CA ASN A 124 1.02 -11.64 14.01
C ASN A 124 0.10 -11.77 15.23
N ASN A 125 0.39 -11.14 16.36
CA ASN A 125 -0.42 -11.19 17.59
C ASN A 125 -0.77 -12.61 18.04
N ASP A 126 0.17 -13.55 17.92
CA ASP A 126 -0.01 -14.98 18.20
C ASP A 126 -1.06 -15.68 17.30
N ILE A 127 -1.43 -15.07 16.20
CA ILE A 127 -2.35 -15.63 15.23
C ILE A 127 -1.65 -16.74 14.44
N ILE A 128 -2.20 -17.95 14.54
CA ILE A 128 -1.64 -19.13 13.88
C ILE A 128 -2.29 -19.34 12.51
N LYS A 129 -3.61 -19.21 12.42
CA LYS A 129 -4.40 -19.55 11.23
C LYS A 129 -4.84 -18.31 10.42
N THR A 130 -4.98 -18.54 9.12
CA THR A 130 -5.47 -17.60 8.11
C THR A 130 -6.93 -17.31 8.34
N ARG A 131 -7.50 -16.55 9.08
CA ARG A 131 -8.94 -16.17 9.09
C ARG A 131 -9.24 -15.01 10.03
N ASN A 132 -8.23 -14.22 10.29
CA ASN A 132 -8.45 -13.11 11.17
C ASN A 132 -8.56 -11.82 10.34
N SER A 133 -9.56 -11.03 10.69
CA SER A 133 -9.74 -9.68 10.16
C SER A 133 -8.45 -8.86 10.32
N VAL A 134 -8.24 -7.93 9.41
CA VAL A 134 -7.16 -6.93 9.50
C VAL A 134 -7.12 -6.24 10.87
N ASP A 135 -8.25 -6.09 11.54
CA ASP A 135 -8.37 -5.48 12.87
C ASP A 135 -7.79 -6.35 14.01
N SER A 136 -7.61 -7.65 13.78
CA SER A 136 -6.98 -8.55 14.76
C SER A 136 -5.50 -8.29 14.98
N TYR A 137 -4.85 -7.56 14.08
CA TYR A 137 -3.44 -7.19 14.18
C TYR A 137 -3.33 -5.83 14.85
N ILE A 138 -2.94 -5.81 16.12
CA ILE A 138 -2.94 -4.59 16.97
C ILE A 138 -1.54 -4.13 17.38
N LYS A 139 -0.60 -5.07 17.64
CA LYS A 139 0.77 -4.75 18.02
C LYS A 139 1.60 -4.38 16.82
N TYR A 140 2.34 -3.29 16.90
CA TYR A 140 3.19 -2.85 15.79
C TYR A 140 4.48 -2.16 16.25
N TYR A 141 5.38 -1.92 15.32
CA TYR A 141 6.46 -0.95 15.44
C TYR A 141 6.45 0.01 14.26
N ARG A 142 7.00 1.19 14.45
CA ARG A 142 7.12 2.20 13.38
C ARG A 142 8.30 1.83 12.50
N ASP A 143 8.09 1.83 11.20
CA ASP A 143 9.09 1.55 10.19
C ASP A 143 9.33 2.76 9.31
N ASP A 144 10.55 2.91 8.83
CA ASP A 144 10.99 4.08 8.07
C ASP A 144 10.60 4.03 6.59
N HIS A 145 10.13 2.87 6.08
CA HIS A 145 9.64 2.77 4.70
C HIS A 145 8.35 3.55 4.52
N ILE A 146 8.12 3.97 3.28
CA ILE A 146 6.92 4.69 2.88
C ILE A 146 6.24 3.99 1.70
N LYS A 147 4.97 4.32 1.49
CA LYS A 147 4.27 4.23 0.20
C LYS A 147 3.81 5.62 -0.21
N THR A 148 3.60 5.82 -1.51
CA THR A 148 3.33 7.16 -2.02
C THR A 148 1.95 7.26 -2.63
N LEU A 149 1.19 8.24 -2.16
CA LEU A 149 0.03 8.80 -2.84
C LEU A 149 0.52 9.96 -3.70
N VAL A 150 0.37 9.90 -5.03
CA VAL A 150 1.03 10.85 -5.95
C VAL A 150 0.10 11.30 -7.07
N ASP A 151 0.24 12.56 -7.51
CA ASP A 151 -0.29 13.06 -8.77
C ASP A 151 0.40 12.32 -9.94
N PRO A 152 -0.31 11.45 -10.68
CA PRO A 152 0.29 10.62 -11.72
C PRO A 152 0.88 11.44 -12.87
N SER A 153 0.38 12.67 -13.11
CA SER A 153 0.88 13.56 -14.18
C SER A 153 2.29 14.09 -13.89
N LYS A 154 2.71 14.05 -12.65
CA LYS A 154 4.03 14.52 -12.19
C LYS A 154 5.08 13.42 -12.15
N VAL A 155 4.69 12.17 -12.27
CA VAL A 155 5.61 11.03 -12.20
C VAL A 155 6.45 10.96 -13.47
N LYS A 156 7.77 10.95 -13.29
CA LYS A 156 8.74 10.73 -14.37
C LYS A 156 9.06 9.25 -14.53
N ILE A 157 9.37 8.57 -13.42
CA ILE A 157 9.77 7.16 -13.39
C ILE A 157 9.67 6.60 -11.97
N PHE A 158 9.43 5.29 -11.85
CA PHE A 158 9.65 4.54 -10.62
C PHE A 158 11.01 3.84 -10.68
N MET A 159 11.87 4.09 -9.69
CA MET A 159 13.14 3.35 -9.49
C MET A 159 12.98 2.23 -8.47
N ASP A 160 12.01 2.37 -7.58
CA ASP A 160 11.53 1.40 -6.61
C ASP A 160 10.00 1.56 -6.45
N PRO A 161 9.28 0.60 -5.84
CA PRO A 161 7.83 0.65 -5.72
C PRO A 161 7.32 1.62 -4.62
N HIS A 162 8.21 2.27 -3.89
CA HIS A 162 7.86 3.11 -2.74
C HIS A 162 7.83 4.60 -3.06
N LEU A 163 8.83 5.08 -3.81
CA LEU A 163 8.99 6.50 -4.07
C LEU A 163 9.25 6.77 -5.56
N PRO A 164 8.31 7.37 -6.29
CA PRO A 164 8.55 7.79 -7.67
C PRO A 164 9.50 8.99 -7.75
N ILE A 165 10.27 9.05 -8.82
CA ILE A 165 10.97 10.28 -9.21
C ILE A 165 9.96 11.14 -9.98
N LEU A 166 9.79 12.37 -9.51
CA LEU A 166 8.88 13.34 -10.13
C LEU A 166 9.60 14.21 -11.14
N ASN A 167 8.81 14.90 -11.97
CA ASN A 167 9.29 15.95 -12.86
C ASN A 167 9.86 17.14 -12.06
N ASN A 168 10.64 18.00 -12.72
CA ASN A 168 11.26 19.15 -12.10
C ASN A 168 10.27 20.06 -11.35
N LYS A 169 10.64 20.52 -10.17
CA LYS A 169 9.86 21.36 -9.24
C LYS A 169 8.69 20.66 -8.53
N SER A 170 8.50 19.37 -8.72
CA SER A 170 7.49 18.57 -8.04
C SER A 170 8.03 18.01 -6.72
N HIS A 171 7.16 17.90 -5.70
CA HIS A 171 7.55 17.50 -4.36
C HIS A 171 6.61 16.47 -3.76
N ILE A 172 7.20 15.50 -3.07
CA ILE A 172 6.49 14.59 -2.17
C ILE A 172 6.77 15.05 -0.75
N LEU A 173 5.72 15.22 0.06
CA LEU A 173 5.81 15.63 1.45
C LEU A 173 5.39 14.48 2.38
N ASN A 174 5.86 14.50 3.63
CA ASN A 174 5.30 13.66 4.68
C ASN A 174 4.07 14.33 5.32
N GLU A 175 3.43 13.68 6.29
CA GLU A 175 2.26 14.22 7.01
C GLU A 175 2.50 15.56 7.74
N LYS A 176 3.78 15.93 7.96
CA LYS A 176 4.19 17.20 8.58
C LYS A 176 4.52 18.29 7.58
N GLY A 177 4.43 18.01 6.27
CA GLY A 177 4.81 18.94 5.22
C GLY A 177 6.32 19.01 4.94
N GLU A 178 7.12 18.07 5.43
CA GLU A 178 8.54 17.98 5.16
C GLU A 178 8.79 17.21 3.86
N LYS A 179 9.76 17.68 3.06
CA LYS A 179 10.10 17.06 1.79
C LYS A 179 10.74 15.69 1.95
N ILE A 180 10.23 14.72 1.20
CA ILE A 180 10.77 13.36 1.09
C ILE A 180 11.63 13.24 -0.17
N THR A 181 12.82 12.67 -0.01
CA THR A 181 13.77 12.43 -1.10
C THR A 181 14.30 11.01 -1.16
N THR A 182 13.94 10.17 -0.17
CA THR A 182 14.34 8.76 -0.09
C THR A 182 13.14 7.90 0.30
N PRO A 183 13.06 6.64 -0.14
CA PRO A 183 11.95 5.73 0.21
C PRO A 183 12.01 5.24 1.67
N ILE A 184 13.14 5.51 2.35
CA ILE A 184 13.38 5.14 3.75
C ILE A 184 13.77 6.41 4.49
N LYS A 185 12.90 6.88 5.37
CA LYS A 185 13.16 8.06 6.20
C LYS A 185 12.24 8.05 7.41
N THR A 186 12.82 8.26 8.61
CA THR A 186 12.09 8.32 9.86
C THR A 186 11.10 9.46 9.87
N HIS A 187 9.84 9.14 10.10
CA HIS A 187 8.75 10.11 10.15
C HIS A 187 7.75 9.83 11.26
N SER A 188 6.91 10.81 11.49
CA SER A 188 5.68 10.64 12.21
C SER A 188 4.64 9.95 11.32
N SER A 189 3.85 9.06 11.88
CA SER A 189 2.73 8.40 11.23
C SER A 189 1.51 8.46 12.17
N ASN A 190 1.14 9.69 12.59
CA ASN A 190 0.07 9.89 13.56
C ASN A 190 -1.28 10.18 12.90
N SER A 191 -1.25 10.88 11.78
CA SER A 191 -2.45 11.28 11.03
C SER A 191 -2.83 10.29 9.94
N ILE A 192 -1.82 9.72 9.28
CA ILE A 192 -1.98 8.75 8.19
C ILE A 192 -0.83 7.74 8.21
N TRP A 193 -1.12 6.47 7.99
CA TRP A 193 -0.09 5.42 7.92
C TRP A 193 -0.56 4.24 7.07
N ILE A 194 0.41 3.42 6.65
CA ILE A 194 0.14 2.11 6.06
C ILE A 194 0.28 1.06 7.16
N LYS A 195 -0.81 0.38 7.47
CA LYS A 195 -0.83 -0.84 8.29
C LYS A 195 -0.30 -1.98 7.44
N HIS A 196 0.97 -2.36 7.65
CA HIS A 196 1.62 -3.39 6.86
C HIS A 196 1.62 -4.73 7.62
N LEU A 197 0.88 -5.70 7.09
CA LEU A 197 0.75 -7.05 7.64
C LEU A 197 1.76 -8.00 6.98
N TRP A 198 3.05 -7.65 6.99
CA TRP A 198 4.07 -8.37 6.24
C TRP A 198 4.17 -9.85 6.62
N THR A 199 4.10 -10.17 7.90
CA THR A 199 4.15 -11.55 8.38
C THR A 199 2.79 -12.24 8.35
N ARG A 200 1.69 -11.48 8.55
CA ARG A 200 0.34 -12.02 8.75
C ARG A 200 0.33 -13.14 9.81
N SER A 201 -0.49 -14.19 9.62
CA SER A 201 -0.49 -15.39 10.47
C SER A 201 0.75 -16.26 10.23
N LEU A 202 1.05 -17.15 11.19
CA LEU A 202 2.14 -18.12 11.03
C LEU A 202 1.94 -19.05 9.83
N GLU A 203 0.71 -19.42 9.55
CA GLU A 203 0.36 -20.29 8.41
C GLU A 203 0.62 -19.59 7.07
N GLU A 204 0.22 -18.33 6.94
CA GLU A 204 0.48 -17.52 5.75
C GLU A 204 1.97 -17.26 5.55
N TRP A 205 2.70 -17.01 6.65
CA TRP A 205 4.14 -16.85 6.55
C TRP A 205 4.83 -18.10 6.03
N LYS A 206 4.43 -19.30 6.50
CA LYS A 206 4.96 -20.56 5.96
C LYS A 206 4.72 -20.68 4.46
N ILE A 207 3.54 -20.25 3.98
CA ILE A 207 3.25 -20.22 2.54
C ILE A 207 4.14 -19.20 1.82
N LYS A 208 4.32 -17.99 2.39
CA LYS A 208 5.21 -16.97 1.82
C LYS A 208 6.68 -17.43 1.74
N VAL A 209 7.16 -18.21 2.71
CA VAL A 209 8.51 -18.81 2.71
C VAL A 209 8.65 -19.86 1.61
N GLN A 210 7.61 -20.66 1.38
CA GLN A 210 7.62 -21.70 0.32
C GLN A 210 7.48 -21.12 -1.10
N ARG A 211 6.75 -20.01 -1.23
CA ARG A 211 6.67 -19.27 -2.49
C ARG A 211 7.94 -18.46 -2.64
N ARG A 212 8.76 -18.77 -3.65
CA ARG A 212 9.81 -17.81 -4.06
C ARG A 212 9.11 -16.50 -4.40
N GLY A 213 9.50 -15.42 -3.71
CA GLY A 213 8.92 -14.10 -3.95
C GLY A 213 9.11 -13.66 -5.41
N TRP A 214 8.45 -12.60 -5.84
CA TRP A 214 8.61 -11.92 -7.14
C TRP A 214 10.09 -11.65 -7.48
N TYR A 215 10.90 -11.47 -6.45
CA TYR A 215 12.34 -11.36 -6.54
C TYR A 215 12.93 -12.70 -6.14
N GLN A 216 13.41 -13.49 -7.11
CA GLN A 216 14.15 -14.73 -6.86
C GLN A 216 15.34 -14.56 -5.91
N PHE A 217 15.67 -13.31 -5.55
CA PHE A 217 16.78 -12.92 -4.69
C PHE A 217 16.40 -12.77 -3.20
N TYR A 218 15.12 -12.83 -2.84
CA TYR A 218 14.68 -12.73 -1.45
C TYR A 218 14.21 -14.08 -0.94
N ASP A 219 15.14 -14.84 -0.38
CA ASP A 219 14.82 -16.03 0.42
C ASP A 219 14.22 -15.60 1.76
N ARG A 220 12.87 -15.59 1.84
CA ARG A 220 12.19 -15.43 3.11
C ARG A 220 12.49 -16.62 4.02
N LYS A 221 12.79 -16.35 5.29
CA LYS A 221 13.16 -17.37 6.29
C LYS A 221 12.22 -17.31 7.47
N MET A 222 12.07 -18.46 8.15
CA MET A 222 11.25 -18.54 9.36
C MET A 222 11.76 -17.63 10.48
N GLU A 223 13.07 -17.42 10.57
CA GLU A 223 13.70 -16.53 11.56
C GLU A 223 13.20 -15.09 11.45
N GLN A 224 12.93 -14.61 10.23
CA GLN A 224 12.40 -13.27 9.98
C GLN A 224 10.99 -13.09 10.57
N PHE A 225 10.16 -14.16 10.58
CA PHE A 225 8.85 -14.12 11.23
C PHE A 225 8.98 -13.75 12.71
N TYR A 226 9.84 -14.45 13.43
CA TYR A 226 10.05 -14.20 14.86
C TYR A 226 10.74 -12.85 15.11
N GLU A 227 11.74 -12.49 14.29
CA GLU A 227 12.44 -11.22 14.40
C GLU A 227 11.49 -10.03 14.29
N TYR A 228 10.60 -10.03 13.29
CA TYR A 228 9.65 -8.93 13.08
C TYR A 228 8.56 -8.90 14.16
N ASN A 229 8.01 -10.04 14.53
CA ASN A 229 6.97 -10.09 15.56
C ASN A 229 7.49 -9.69 16.94
N ASN A 230 8.73 -10.02 17.28
CA ASN A 230 9.37 -9.63 18.56
C ASN A 230 9.63 -8.11 18.67
N LYS A 231 9.64 -7.37 17.57
CA LYS A 231 9.75 -5.90 17.57
C LYS A 231 8.40 -5.21 17.86
N CYS A 232 7.30 -5.93 17.67
CA CYS A 232 5.96 -5.36 17.83
C CYS A 232 5.57 -5.30 19.31
N ILE A 233 5.15 -4.14 19.74
CA ILE A 233 4.77 -3.85 21.12
C ILE A 233 3.30 -3.43 21.21
N ASP A 234 2.69 -3.63 22.37
CA ASP A 234 1.41 -3.01 22.72
C ASP A 234 1.59 -1.50 22.87
N ILE A 235 0.70 -0.72 22.27
CA ILE A 235 0.70 0.75 22.38
C ILE A 235 -0.60 1.21 23.01
#